data_97b7fa987d32d95b9b3b8b7fc02a5b91
#
_entry.id   97b7fa987d32d95b9b3b8b7fc02a5b91
#
_cell.length_a   1.000
_cell.length_b   1.000
_cell.length_c   1.000
_cell.angle_alpha   90.00
_cell.angle_beta   90.00
_cell.angle_gamma   90.00
#
_symmetry.space_group_name_H-M   'P 1'
#
loop_
_entity.id
_entity.type
_entity.pdbx_description
1 polymer ?
#
loop_
_entity_poly.entity_id
_entity_poly.type
_entity_poly.pdbx_seq_one_letter_code
_entity_poly.pdbx_strand_id
1 'polypeptide(L)'
;FDPASGNFQFNNYGNGGSALDAVAALGQSGSGLNNANFSTPPDGLTPRMRMYLWSAPTQSNLVTVNTGSVAGPYTAVNPASGPDNNITGASSTPVTADLVLVSDSSSPPNEGCSAFTNASSVAGKIALIRRGTCPFVDKIQNAQNAGAVGVIIMNHNNPTNDPAYTQYVNMAGFSTPPFTIPSVFINYEDGQILANALLSGETLNVTLLKEDPGFQLDGSFDNGIVAHEYGHGISNRLTGGASNTSCLNNPEQMGEGWSDWFALMLTIRPGDTGATPRGIATFASGENTDGVGIRPTQYSTDFSINNVTYGATNDDTVIGTSGGQPISWNDVVHNIGYVWASALWDLSWAY
;
A
#
# COMPACT_ATOMS: atom_id res chain seq x y z
N PHE A 1 24.43 -8.48 20.88
CA PHE A 1 25.57 -8.79 20.02
C PHE A 1 26.81 -9.00 20.85
N ASP A 2 27.54 -10.08 20.59
CA ASP A 2 28.72 -10.51 21.31
C ASP A 2 29.89 -10.68 20.31
N PRO A 3 31.00 -9.98 20.51
CA PRO A 3 32.17 -10.10 19.63
C PRO A 3 32.69 -11.54 19.46
N ALA A 4 32.58 -12.37 20.50
CA ALA A 4 33.03 -13.76 20.43
C ALA A 4 32.16 -14.64 19.54
N SER A 5 30.93 -14.24 19.28
CA SER A 5 29.98 -14.91 18.39
C SER A 5 30.08 -14.45 16.94
N GLY A 6 31.02 -13.54 16.60
CA GLY A 6 31.18 -13.01 15.27
C GLY A 6 30.03 -12.11 14.80
N ASN A 7 29.44 -11.38 15.71
CA ASN A 7 28.41 -10.39 15.38
C ASN A 7 29.03 -9.13 14.77
N PHE A 8 28.20 -8.31 14.12
CA PHE A 8 28.65 -7.04 13.57
C PHE A 8 29.19 -6.14 14.69
N GLN A 9 30.43 -5.74 14.59
CA GLN A 9 31.05 -4.82 15.52
C GLN A 9 31.86 -3.77 14.76
N PHE A 10 32.00 -2.62 15.39
CA PHE A 10 32.73 -1.51 14.83
C PHE A 10 34.24 -1.66 14.94
N ASN A 11 34.67 -2.50 15.82
CA ASN A 11 36.09 -2.80 16.07
C ASN A 11 36.37 -4.29 15.83
N ASN A 12 37.54 -4.62 15.58
CA ASN A 12 38.07 -5.94 15.21
C ASN A 12 37.99 -6.97 16.33
N TYR A 13 36.93 -7.08 17.08
CA TYR A 13 36.76 -8.06 18.14
C TYR A 13 36.11 -9.36 17.66
N GLY A 14 36.44 -10.44 18.34
CA GLY A 14 35.90 -11.76 18.04
C GLY A 14 36.42 -12.33 16.72
N ASN A 15 35.60 -13.15 16.10
CA ASN A 15 35.94 -13.78 14.82
C ASN A 15 35.74 -12.85 13.62
N GLY A 16 35.07 -11.76 13.82
CA GLY A 16 34.73 -10.76 12.79
C GLY A 16 35.94 -10.01 12.30
N GLY A 17 36.87 -9.79 13.07
CA GLY A 17 38.21 -9.40 12.73
C GLY A 17 38.43 -8.21 11.81
N SER A 18 37.44 -7.56 11.29
CA SER A 18 37.63 -6.47 10.34
C SER A 18 36.90 -5.19 10.77
N ALA A 19 37.62 -4.08 10.78
CA ALA A 19 37.02 -2.78 10.93
C ALA A 19 36.01 -2.45 9.80
N LEU A 20 35.93 -3.30 8.79
CA LEU A 20 34.98 -3.21 7.67
C LEU A 20 33.68 -3.94 7.93
N ASP A 21 33.48 -4.55 9.10
CA ASP A 21 32.18 -5.14 9.49
C ASP A 21 31.11 -4.08 9.76
N ALA A 22 31.44 -2.81 9.59
CA ALA A 22 30.48 -1.74 9.62
C ALA A 22 29.50 -1.83 8.44
N VAL A 23 28.22 -1.70 8.73
CA VAL A 23 27.18 -1.66 7.69
C VAL A 23 27.30 -0.37 6.90
N ALA A 24 27.46 -0.49 5.60
CA ALA A 24 27.37 0.64 4.69
C ALA A 24 25.94 0.71 4.11
N ALA A 25 25.20 1.76 4.44
CA ALA A 25 23.96 2.07 3.76
C ALA A 25 24.27 2.76 2.43
N LEU A 26 23.80 2.19 1.34
CA LEU A 26 23.98 2.74 0.00
C LEU A 26 22.62 3.12 -0.56
N GLY A 27 22.39 4.42 -0.76
CA GLY A 27 21.32 4.89 -1.63
C GLY A 27 21.64 4.49 -3.06
N GLN A 28 20.69 3.90 -3.75
CA GLN A 28 20.86 3.51 -5.16
C GLN A 28 19.79 4.18 -6.01
N SER A 29 20.22 5.03 -6.93
CA SER A 29 19.42 5.48 -8.04
C SER A 29 19.61 4.52 -9.22
N GLY A 30 18.56 4.22 -9.95
CA GLY A 30 18.64 3.34 -11.13
C GLY A 30 17.35 2.59 -11.38
N SER A 31 17.41 1.45 -12.03
CA SER A 31 16.24 0.67 -12.43
C SER A 31 15.54 -0.08 -11.30
N GLY A 32 16.11 -0.14 -10.11
CA GLY A 32 15.47 -0.73 -8.92
C GLY A 32 14.76 0.34 -8.12
N LEU A 33 13.45 0.21 -7.96
CA LEU A 33 12.61 1.08 -7.15
C LEU A 33 11.84 0.23 -6.12
N ASN A 34 11.32 0.90 -5.08
CA ASN A 34 10.39 0.31 -4.11
C ASN A 34 10.95 -0.94 -3.44
N ASN A 35 12.20 -0.88 -3.03
CA ASN A 35 12.88 -2.00 -2.40
C ASN A 35 13.95 -1.54 -1.41
N ALA A 36 14.39 -2.47 -0.60
CA ALA A 36 15.62 -2.43 0.18
C ALA A 36 16.15 -3.86 0.30
N ASN A 37 17.39 -4.03 0.65
CA ASN A 37 17.91 -5.36 1.00
C ASN A 37 19.14 -5.29 1.89
N PHE A 38 19.31 -6.33 2.69
CA PHE A 38 20.49 -6.53 3.52
C PHE A 38 21.23 -7.79 3.09
N SER A 39 22.52 -7.65 2.82
CA SER A 39 23.41 -8.77 2.56
C SER A 39 24.16 -9.13 3.83
N THR A 40 23.98 -10.36 4.30
CA THR A 40 24.66 -10.91 5.48
C THR A 40 25.67 -11.95 5.04
N PRO A 41 26.92 -11.58 4.68
CA PRO A 41 27.96 -12.55 4.35
C PRO A 41 28.44 -13.25 5.63
N PRO A 42 29.25 -14.34 5.50
CA PRO A 42 29.99 -14.88 6.62
C PRO A 42 30.86 -13.84 7.31
N ASP A 43 31.16 -14.09 8.58
CA ASP A 43 32.06 -13.24 9.37
C ASP A 43 33.40 -13.01 8.68
N GLY A 44 33.95 -11.82 8.87
CA GLY A 44 35.17 -11.36 8.15
C GLY A 44 34.89 -10.71 6.79
N LEU A 45 33.65 -10.76 6.29
CA LEU A 45 33.21 -10.05 5.08
C LEU A 45 32.26 -8.92 5.44
N THR A 46 32.35 -7.80 4.73
CA THR A 46 31.56 -6.60 5.02
C THR A 46 30.09 -6.83 4.67
N PRO A 47 29.16 -6.72 5.63
CA PRO A 47 27.73 -6.71 5.34
C PRO A 47 27.34 -5.43 4.58
N ARG A 48 26.21 -5.46 3.89
CA ARG A 48 25.75 -4.33 3.12
C ARG A 48 24.25 -4.16 3.23
N MET A 49 23.80 -2.97 3.59
CA MET A 49 22.43 -2.50 3.45
C MET A 49 22.33 -1.69 2.15
N ARG A 50 21.39 -2.03 1.31
CA ARG A 50 21.11 -1.27 0.09
C ARG A 50 19.69 -0.70 0.18
N MET A 51 19.61 0.61 0.03
CA MET A 51 18.36 1.35 0.04
C MET A 51 18.07 1.84 -1.38
N TYR A 52 16.80 1.85 -1.74
CA TYR A 52 16.36 2.27 -3.08
C TYR A 52 15.47 3.49 -2.98
N LEU A 53 15.30 4.15 -4.12
CA LEU A 53 14.28 5.17 -4.26
C LEU A 53 12.91 4.51 -4.37
N TRP A 54 11.92 5.17 -3.83
CA TRP A 54 10.54 4.74 -3.83
C TRP A 54 9.72 5.64 -4.74
N SER A 55 8.81 5.05 -5.48
CA SER A 55 7.85 5.78 -6.31
C SER A 55 7.04 6.71 -5.41
N ALA A 56 6.60 7.82 -5.99
CA ALA A 56 5.65 8.68 -5.30
C ALA A 56 4.42 7.87 -4.84
N PRO A 57 3.84 8.22 -3.68
CA PRO A 57 2.72 7.50 -3.12
C PRO A 57 1.59 7.35 -4.12
N THR A 58 0.92 6.21 -4.08
CA THR A 58 -0.27 5.95 -4.90
C THR A 58 -1.48 6.74 -4.41
N GLN A 59 -1.49 7.09 -3.12
CA GLN A 59 -2.46 8.01 -2.53
C GLN A 59 -1.92 9.43 -2.65
N SER A 60 -2.67 10.29 -3.32
CA SER A 60 -2.34 11.70 -3.45
C SER A 60 -3.65 12.50 -3.61
N ASN A 61 -3.57 13.82 -3.53
CA ASN A 61 -4.70 14.69 -3.82
C ASN A 61 -5.03 14.67 -5.33
N LEU A 62 -5.48 13.50 -5.82
CA LEU A 62 -5.79 13.30 -7.23
C LEU A 62 -7.08 14.01 -7.64
N VAL A 63 -7.87 14.46 -6.67
CA VAL A 63 -9.14 15.15 -6.87
C VAL A 63 -9.06 16.52 -6.20
N THR A 64 -9.27 17.57 -6.96
CA THR A 64 -9.44 18.92 -6.43
C THR A 64 -10.81 19.43 -6.80
N VAL A 65 -11.64 19.75 -5.82
CA VAL A 65 -12.93 20.43 -6.02
C VAL A 65 -12.65 21.92 -6.07
N ASN A 66 -12.89 22.52 -7.23
CA ASN A 66 -12.54 23.91 -7.52
C ASN A 66 -13.59 24.93 -7.04
N THR A 67 -14.86 24.48 -6.91
CA THR A 67 -16.01 25.35 -6.58
C THR A 67 -16.96 24.67 -5.61
N GLY A 68 -17.82 25.47 -4.97
CA GLY A 68 -18.85 24.99 -4.04
C GLY A 68 -18.40 25.05 -2.57
N SER A 69 -19.32 24.68 -1.69
CA SER A 69 -19.12 24.73 -0.24
C SER A 69 -18.06 23.72 0.25
N VAL A 70 -17.78 22.71 -0.57
CA VAL A 70 -16.85 21.61 -0.30
C VAL A 70 -15.58 21.70 -1.14
N ALA A 71 -15.21 22.91 -1.60
CA ALA A 71 -14.01 23.14 -2.38
C ALA A 71 -12.74 22.80 -1.59
N GLY A 72 -11.79 22.14 -2.24
CA GLY A 72 -10.51 21.74 -1.65
C GLY A 72 -9.94 20.46 -2.27
N PRO A 73 -8.76 20.04 -1.81
CA PRO A 73 -8.15 18.80 -2.24
C PRO A 73 -8.78 17.60 -1.50
N TYR A 74 -8.92 16.50 -2.22
CA TYR A 74 -9.39 15.22 -1.69
C TYR A 74 -8.38 14.13 -2.02
N THR A 75 -8.04 13.35 -1.03
CA THR A 75 -7.18 12.18 -1.23
C THR A 75 -7.91 11.13 -2.05
N ALA A 76 -7.23 10.62 -3.07
CA ALA A 76 -7.76 9.55 -3.90
C ALA A 76 -6.64 8.58 -4.29
N VAL A 77 -7.02 7.42 -4.78
CA VAL A 77 -6.07 6.41 -5.28
C VAL A 77 -6.31 6.15 -6.75
N ASN A 78 -5.23 5.98 -7.48
CA ASN A 78 -5.26 5.48 -8.84
C ASN A 78 -5.58 3.97 -8.85
N PRO A 79 -6.03 3.44 -9.99
CA PRO A 79 -6.14 2.00 -10.17
C PRO A 79 -4.81 1.27 -9.92
N ALA A 80 -4.90 0.01 -9.55
CA ALA A 80 -3.73 -0.84 -9.36
C ALA A 80 -2.86 -0.87 -10.63
N SER A 81 -1.55 -1.02 -10.43
CA SER A 81 -0.63 -1.28 -11.55
C SER A 81 -0.50 -2.78 -11.75
N GLY A 82 -0.33 -3.23 -12.98
CA GLY A 82 -0.06 -4.64 -13.24
C GLY A 82 -0.60 -5.12 -14.59
N PRO A 83 -0.23 -6.33 -15.00
CA PRO A 83 -0.62 -6.88 -16.30
C PRO A 83 -2.13 -7.19 -16.40
N ASP A 84 -2.80 -7.39 -15.26
CA ASP A 84 -4.22 -7.73 -15.19
C ASP A 84 -5.12 -6.52 -14.98
N ASN A 85 -4.59 -5.31 -15.16
CA ASN A 85 -5.33 -4.08 -15.02
C ASN A 85 -5.00 -3.10 -16.16
N ASN A 86 -6.06 -2.61 -16.83
CA ASN A 86 -5.93 -1.55 -17.82
C ASN A 86 -6.92 -0.38 -17.60
N ILE A 87 -7.39 -0.25 -16.36
CA ILE A 87 -8.16 0.95 -15.98
C ILE A 87 -7.20 2.14 -15.98
N THR A 88 -7.54 3.18 -16.73
CA THR A 88 -6.76 4.42 -16.81
C THR A 88 -6.96 5.24 -15.55
N GLY A 89 -5.87 5.60 -14.88
CA GLY A 89 -5.88 6.50 -13.72
C GLY A 89 -5.71 7.97 -14.10
N ALA A 90 -5.78 8.86 -13.10
CA ALA A 90 -5.37 10.25 -13.25
C ALA A 90 -3.88 10.32 -13.63
N SER A 91 -3.54 11.26 -14.49
CA SER A 91 -2.19 11.49 -15.00
C SER A 91 -1.76 12.94 -14.76
N SER A 92 -0.55 13.29 -15.19
CA SER A 92 -0.06 14.68 -15.17
C SER A 92 -0.81 15.62 -16.14
N THR A 93 -1.68 15.09 -17.01
CA THR A 93 -2.59 15.90 -17.82
C THR A 93 -3.89 16.07 -17.06
N PRO A 94 -4.26 17.29 -16.63
CA PRO A 94 -5.45 17.52 -15.86
C PRO A 94 -6.72 17.29 -16.69
N VAL A 95 -7.72 16.67 -16.07
CA VAL A 95 -9.09 16.61 -16.59
C VAL A 95 -10.00 17.40 -15.66
N THR A 96 -10.52 18.52 -16.15
CA THR A 96 -11.36 19.43 -15.36
C THR A 96 -12.74 19.51 -15.98
N ALA A 97 -13.77 19.21 -15.20
CA ALA A 97 -15.19 19.34 -15.58
C ALA A 97 -16.07 19.40 -14.32
N ASP A 98 -17.35 19.68 -14.53
CA ASP A 98 -18.32 19.59 -13.45
C ASP A 98 -18.53 18.13 -13.02
N LEU A 99 -18.82 17.94 -11.75
CA LEU A 99 -19.11 16.63 -11.17
C LEU A 99 -20.60 16.35 -11.24
N VAL A 100 -20.95 15.12 -11.59
CA VAL A 100 -22.36 14.66 -11.62
C VAL A 100 -22.48 13.31 -10.92
N LEU A 101 -23.39 13.23 -9.96
CA LEU A 101 -23.79 11.95 -9.38
C LEU A 101 -24.59 11.17 -10.43
N VAL A 102 -24.15 9.97 -10.76
CA VAL A 102 -24.83 9.13 -11.73
C VAL A 102 -26.16 8.62 -11.18
N SER A 103 -27.07 8.30 -12.10
CA SER A 103 -28.31 7.59 -11.79
C SER A 103 -28.50 6.46 -12.80
N ASP A 104 -28.78 5.27 -12.31
CA ASP A 104 -29.05 4.09 -13.11
C ASP A 104 -30.22 3.27 -12.54
N SER A 105 -30.49 2.09 -13.05
CA SER A 105 -31.56 1.22 -12.56
C SER A 105 -31.15 0.28 -11.43
N SER A 106 -29.93 0.43 -10.90
CA SER A 106 -29.46 -0.36 -9.75
C SER A 106 -30.12 0.07 -8.44
N SER A 107 -29.92 -0.67 -7.38
CA SER A 107 -30.38 -0.31 -6.05
C SER A 107 -29.23 -0.45 -5.04
N PRO A 108 -28.71 0.68 -4.55
CA PRO A 108 -29.08 2.09 -4.81
C PRO A 108 -28.79 2.56 -6.24
N PRO A 109 -29.50 3.61 -6.73
CA PRO A 109 -29.50 3.98 -8.15
C PRO A 109 -28.28 4.78 -8.61
N ASN A 110 -27.16 4.69 -7.92
CA ASN A 110 -25.91 5.40 -8.22
C ASN A 110 -24.68 4.48 -8.25
N GLU A 111 -24.91 3.18 -8.39
CA GLU A 111 -23.82 2.20 -8.47
C GLU A 111 -23.22 2.06 -9.88
N GLY A 112 -23.87 2.58 -10.88
CA GLY A 112 -23.38 2.54 -12.25
C GLY A 112 -23.31 1.13 -12.86
N CYS A 113 -24.15 0.21 -12.37
CA CYS A 113 -24.17 -1.18 -12.83
C CYS A 113 -24.96 -1.39 -14.12
N SER A 114 -25.71 -0.41 -14.55
CA SER A 114 -26.44 -0.38 -15.81
C SER A 114 -26.29 0.96 -16.52
N ALA A 115 -26.83 1.07 -17.73
CA ALA A 115 -26.81 2.32 -18.48
C ALA A 115 -27.44 3.46 -17.66
N PHE A 116 -26.82 4.63 -17.68
CA PHE A 116 -27.25 5.76 -16.86
C PHE A 116 -28.58 6.34 -17.35
N THR A 117 -29.54 6.50 -16.44
CA THR A 117 -30.79 7.15 -16.71
C THR A 117 -30.66 8.67 -16.92
N ASN A 118 -29.57 9.25 -16.37
CA ASN A 118 -29.18 10.65 -16.53
C ASN A 118 -27.96 10.84 -17.45
N ALA A 119 -27.75 9.98 -18.44
CA ALA A 119 -26.59 10.01 -19.35
C ALA A 119 -26.36 11.38 -20.00
N SER A 120 -27.43 12.09 -20.39
CA SER A 120 -27.32 13.43 -20.97
C SER A 120 -26.73 14.47 -20.01
N SER A 121 -26.90 14.30 -18.72
CA SER A 121 -26.30 15.15 -17.69
C SER A 121 -24.84 14.79 -17.41
N VAL A 122 -24.44 13.55 -17.71
CA VAL A 122 -23.07 13.03 -17.50
C VAL A 122 -22.15 13.37 -18.67
N ALA A 123 -22.68 13.51 -19.88
CA ALA A 123 -21.89 13.78 -21.07
C ALA A 123 -21.02 15.04 -20.91
N GLY A 124 -19.71 14.89 -21.12
CA GLY A 124 -18.71 15.95 -20.97
C GLY A 124 -18.37 16.31 -19.54
N LYS A 125 -18.81 15.52 -18.56
CA LYS A 125 -18.59 15.77 -17.11
C LYS A 125 -17.85 14.63 -16.44
N ILE A 126 -17.46 14.82 -15.18
CA ILE A 126 -16.88 13.77 -14.34
C ILE A 126 -18.04 13.05 -13.63
N ALA A 127 -18.07 11.73 -13.74
CA ALA A 127 -19.09 10.90 -13.13
C ALA A 127 -18.69 10.52 -11.69
N LEU A 128 -19.54 10.81 -10.70
CA LEU A 128 -19.41 10.29 -9.33
C LEU A 128 -20.27 9.03 -9.22
N ILE A 129 -19.63 7.90 -8.91
CA ILE A 129 -20.25 6.57 -8.90
C ILE A 129 -20.00 5.92 -7.54
N ARG A 130 -21.01 5.30 -6.95
CA ARG A 130 -20.87 4.53 -5.73
C ARG A 130 -20.33 3.14 -6.04
N ARG A 131 -19.32 2.68 -5.29
CA ARG A 131 -18.93 1.27 -5.25
C ARG A 131 -20.12 0.43 -4.74
N GLY A 132 -20.29 -0.78 -5.25
CA GLY A 132 -21.38 -1.67 -4.86
C GLY A 132 -21.26 -3.03 -5.53
N THR A 133 -22.35 -3.53 -6.08
CA THR A 133 -22.50 -4.94 -6.46
C THR A 133 -21.80 -5.37 -7.75
N CYS A 134 -21.53 -4.46 -8.68
CA CYS A 134 -20.89 -4.81 -9.95
C CYS A 134 -19.40 -4.40 -10.00
N PRO A 135 -18.61 -5.04 -10.90
CA PRO A 135 -17.21 -4.74 -11.09
C PRO A 135 -16.92 -3.27 -11.45
N PHE A 136 -15.72 -2.80 -11.12
CA PHE A 136 -15.28 -1.44 -11.48
C PHE A 136 -15.32 -1.20 -12.99
N VAL A 137 -14.94 -2.22 -13.77
CA VAL A 137 -14.94 -2.13 -15.24
C VAL A 137 -16.31 -1.84 -15.81
N ASP A 138 -17.38 -2.42 -15.26
CA ASP A 138 -18.75 -2.18 -15.73
C ASP A 138 -19.18 -0.73 -15.44
N LYS A 139 -18.85 -0.22 -14.25
CA LYS A 139 -19.12 1.16 -13.86
C LYS A 139 -18.43 2.18 -14.77
N ILE A 140 -17.15 1.97 -15.04
CA ILE A 140 -16.33 2.84 -15.88
C ILE A 140 -16.80 2.75 -17.34
N GLN A 141 -17.16 1.54 -17.81
CA GLN A 141 -17.69 1.36 -19.16
C GLN A 141 -19.02 2.11 -19.35
N ASN A 142 -19.92 2.03 -18.37
CA ASN A 142 -21.19 2.76 -18.43
C ASN A 142 -20.99 4.27 -18.39
N ALA A 143 -20.02 4.77 -17.61
CA ALA A 143 -19.63 6.18 -17.60
C ALA A 143 -19.07 6.63 -18.96
N GLN A 144 -18.15 5.86 -19.51
CA GLN A 144 -17.57 6.16 -20.84
C GLN A 144 -18.62 6.13 -21.94
N ASN A 145 -19.55 5.18 -21.91
CA ASN A 145 -20.66 5.09 -22.84
C ASN A 145 -21.65 6.29 -22.70
N ALA A 146 -21.79 6.84 -21.51
CA ALA A 146 -22.57 8.05 -21.25
C ALA A 146 -21.83 9.34 -21.65
N GLY A 147 -20.60 9.25 -22.14
CA GLY A 147 -19.79 10.38 -22.57
C GLY A 147 -19.10 11.13 -21.42
N ALA A 148 -18.92 10.52 -20.26
CA ALA A 148 -18.10 11.09 -19.18
C ALA A 148 -16.66 11.34 -19.65
N VAL A 149 -16.02 12.37 -19.09
CA VAL A 149 -14.61 12.69 -19.36
C VAL A 149 -13.68 12.21 -18.24
N GLY A 150 -14.23 11.72 -17.12
CA GLY A 150 -13.53 11.14 -16.00
C GLY A 150 -14.49 10.47 -15.03
N VAL A 151 -13.96 9.68 -14.12
CA VAL A 151 -14.75 8.93 -13.13
C VAL A 151 -14.12 9.08 -11.74
N ILE A 152 -14.95 9.35 -10.75
CA ILE A 152 -14.63 9.19 -9.33
C ILE A 152 -15.53 8.07 -8.80
N ILE A 153 -14.92 6.99 -8.30
CA ILE A 153 -15.66 5.96 -7.59
C ILE A 153 -15.50 6.19 -6.10
N MET A 154 -16.60 6.45 -5.41
CA MET A 154 -16.63 6.53 -3.95
C MET A 154 -16.96 5.18 -3.33
N ASN A 155 -16.35 4.88 -2.19
CA ASN A 155 -16.66 3.67 -1.46
C ASN A 155 -18.09 3.67 -0.92
N HIS A 156 -18.52 2.58 -0.33
CA HIS A 156 -19.86 2.42 0.28
C HIS A 156 -19.74 2.24 1.80
N ASN A 157 -20.87 2.24 2.49
CA ASN A 157 -20.98 2.10 3.92
C ASN A 157 -21.56 0.73 4.37
N ASN A 158 -21.41 -0.29 3.54
CA ASN A 158 -21.93 -1.62 3.85
C ASN A 158 -20.77 -2.54 4.34
N PRO A 159 -20.70 -2.90 5.63
CA PRO A 159 -19.65 -3.75 6.17
C PRO A 159 -19.83 -5.24 5.85
N THR A 160 -20.95 -5.64 5.26
CA THR A 160 -21.26 -7.06 5.00
C THR A 160 -20.33 -7.61 3.93
N ASN A 161 -19.46 -8.54 4.31
CA ASN A 161 -18.48 -9.20 3.44
C ASN A 161 -17.45 -8.28 2.77
N ASP A 162 -17.24 -7.09 3.32
CA ASP A 162 -16.25 -6.14 2.79
C ASP A 162 -15.58 -5.36 3.95
N PRO A 163 -14.43 -5.80 4.43
CA PRO A 163 -13.68 -5.11 5.49
C PRO A 163 -13.17 -3.73 5.07
N ALA A 164 -13.05 -3.47 3.76
CA ALA A 164 -12.56 -2.20 3.21
C ALA A 164 -13.70 -1.23 2.83
N TYR A 165 -14.89 -1.42 3.37
CA TYR A 165 -16.09 -0.67 2.94
C TYR A 165 -16.02 0.85 3.13
N THR A 166 -15.17 1.36 4.01
CA THR A 166 -14.95 2.81 4.19
C THR A 166 -13.60 3.29 3.66
N GLN A 167 -12.66 2.40 3.44
CA GLN A 167 -11.26 2.69 3.10
C GLN A 167 -11.05 2.96 1.60
N TYR A 168 -9.81 3.21 1.23
CA TYR A 168 -9.39 3.26 -0.16
C TYR A 168 -9.24 1.86 -0.72
N VAL A 169 -9.62 1.67 -1.99
CA VAL A 169 -9.49 0.39 -2.71
C VAL A 169 -8.76 0.62 -4.01
N ASN A 170 -7.71 -0.14 -4.24
CA ASN A 170 -7.02 -0.14 -5.52
C ASN A 170 -7.89 -0.86 -6.56
N MET A 171 -8.53 -0.08 -7.44
CA MET A 171 -9.36 -0.63 -8.50
C MET A 171 -8.54 -1.47 -9.45
N ALA A 172 -9.04 -2.65 -9.78
CA ALA A 172 -8.45 -3.52 -10.79
C ALA A 172 -9.53 -4.06 -11.74
N GLY A 173 -9.10 -4.36 -12.95
CA GLY A 173 -9.94 -4.95 -13.97
C GLY A 173 -9.43 -4.69 -15.37
N PHE A 174 -9.94 -5.46 -16.33
CA PHE A 174 -9.49 -5.42 -17.71
C PHE A 174 -10.66 -5.21 -18.66
N SER A 175 -10.50 -4.31 -19.61
CA SER A 175 -11.45 -4.05 -20.70
C SER A 175 -10.75 -4.12 -22.06
N THR A 176 -11.51 -4.54 -23.07
CA THR A 176 -11.06 -4.53 -24.46
C THR A 176 -12.14 -3.85 -25.31
N PRO A 177 -11.86 -2.68 -25.89
CA PRO A 177 -10.62 -1.87 -25.81
C PRO A 177 -10.39 -1.28 -24.41
N PRO A 178 -9.17 -0.82 -24.09
CA PRO A 178 -8.86 -0.14 -22.84
C PRO A 178 -9.69 1.12 -22.66
N PHE A 179 -9.94 1.48 -21.39
CA PHE A 179 -10.62 2.74 -21.05
C PHE A 179 -9.74 3.95 -21.44
N THR A 180 -10.39 5.00 -21.92
CA THR A 180 -9.72 6.24 -22.33
C THR A 180 -9.89 7.38 -21.33
N ILE A 181 -10.83 7.26 -20.39
CA ILE A 181 -11.12 8.27 -19.38
C ILE A 181 -10.43 7.94 -18.06
N PRO A 182 -9.83 8.93 -17.35
CA PRO A 182 -9.22 8.69 -16.07
C PRO A 182 -10.26 8.32 -15.01
N SER A 183 -9.90 7.37 -14.17
CA SER A 183 -10.75 6.89 -13.08
C SER A 183 -9.95 6.85 -11.78
N VAL A 184 -10.49 7.39 -10.71
CA VAL A 184 -9.88 7.41 -9.38
C VAL A 184 -10.87 6.92 -8.32
N PHE A 185 -10.36 6.49 -7.19
CA PHE A 185 -11.16 5.99 -6.08
C PHE A 185 -10.98 6.88 -4.85
N ILE A 186 -12.08 7.24 -4.19
CA ILE A 186 -12.09 7.98 -2.91
C ILE A 186 -12.77 7.15 -1.82
N ASN A 187 -12.47 7.46 -0.56
CA ASN A 187 -13.12 6.83 0.57
C ASN A 187 -14.62 7.15 0.64
N TYR A 188 -15.33 6.49 1.56
CA TYR A 188 -16.78 6.70 1.71
C TYR A 188 -17.12 8.11 2.19
N GLU A 189 -16.39 8.62 3.18
CA GLU A 189 -16.71 9.88 3.85
C GLU A 189 -16.58 11.07 2.88
N ASP A 190 -15.46 11.15 2.18
CA ASP A 190 -15.22 12.18 1.17
C ASP A 190 -16.23 12.09 0.01
N GLY A 191 -16.49 10.85 -0.46
CA GLY A 191 -17.47 10.61 -1.50
C GLY A 191 -18.87 11.04 -1.10
N GLN A 192 -19.25 10.81 0.15
CA GLN A 192 -20.55 11.20 0.68
C GLN A 192 -20.68 12.72 0.82
N ILE A 193 -19.58 13.42 1.20
CA ILE A 193 -19.55 14.89 1.23
C ILE A 193 -19.85 15.45 -0.16
N LEU A 194 -19.19 14.95 -1.20
CA LEU A 194 -19.40 15.37 -2.58
C LEU A 194 -20.83 15.05 -3.06
N ALA A 195 -21.30 13.84 -2.78
CA ALA A 195 -22.66 13.43 -3.18
C ALA A 195 -23.74 14.29 -2.52
N ASN A 196 -23.60 14.61 -1.23
CA ASN A 196 -24.54 15.45 -0.51
C ASN A 196 -24.58 16.89 -1.05
N ALA A 197 -23.42 17.48 -1.39
CA ALA A 197 -23.35 18.79 -2.02
C ALA A 197 -24.08 18.80 -3.38
N LEU A 198 -23.88 17.79 -4.21
CA LEU A 198 -24.60 17.65 -5.48
C LEU A 198 -26.10 17.48 -5.29
N LEU A 199 -26.52 16.68 -4.30
CA LEU A 199 -27.94 16.46 -3.98
C LEU A 199 -28.60 17.70 -3.39
N SER A 200 -27.87 18.60 -2.74
CA SER A 200 -28.36 19.90 -2.30
C SER A 200 -28.50 20.93 -3.43
N GLY A 201 -28.08 20.57 -4.65
CA GLY A 201 -28.18 21.42 -5.85
C GLY A 201 -26.93 22.26 -6.13
N GLU A 202 -25.79 21.99 -5.44
CA GLU A 202 -24.57 22.69 -5.75
C GLU A 202 -23.95 22.19 -7.08
N THR A 203 -23.27 23.10 -7.77
CA THR A 203 -22.42 22.76 -8.91
C THR A 203 -20.98 22.69 -8.45
N LEU A 204 -20.40 21.49 -8.53
CA LEU A 204 -19.01 21.23 -8.17
C LEU A 204 -18.19 21.09 -9.45
N ASN A 205 -17.24 22.00 -9.68
CA ASN A 205 -16.23 21.83 -10.73
C ASN A 205 -15.04 21.11 -10.13
N VAL A 206 -14.56 20.06 -10.80
CA VAL A 206 -13.55 19.15 -10.25
C VAL A 206 -12.42 18.96 -11.25
N THR A 207 -11.19 18.89 -10.75
CA THR A 207 -9.98 18.52 -11.51
C THR A 207 -9.49 17.15 -11.03
N LEU A 208 -9.30 16.24 -11.98
CA LEU A 208 -8.54 15.01 -11.78
C LEU A 208 -7.12 15.24 -12.30
N LEU A 209 -6.14 15.15 -11.41
CA LEU A 209 -4.73 15.39 -11.73
C LEU A 209 -3.86 14.54 -10.82
N LYS A 210 -2.96 13.76 -11.41
CA LYS A 210 -1.84 13.22 -10.67
C LYS A 210 -0.71 14.24 -10.73
N GLU A 211 -0.55 15.02 -9.68
CA GLU A 211 0.67 15.79 -9.54
C GLU A 211 1.84 14.82 -9.50
N ASP A 212 2.75 14.98 -10.44
CA ASP A 212 4.05 14.35 -10.32
C ASP A 212 4.81 15.19 -9.28
N PRO A 213 5.07 14.66 -8.07
CA PRO A 213 5.82 15.43 -7.07
C PRO A 213 7.24 15.75 -7.55
N GLY A 214 7.64 15.26 -8.74
CA GLY A 214 8.96 15.50 -9.33
C GLY A 214 10.11 14.92 -8.51
N PHE A 215 9.81 14.16 -7.46
CA PHE A 215 10.82 13.50 -6.62
C PHE A 215 10.37 12.10 -6.22
N GLN A 216 11.35 11.24 -6.03
CA GLN A 216 11.19 9.93 -5.43
C GLN A 216 11.58 10.03 -3.96
N LEU A 217 10.88 9.28 -3.10
CA LEU A 217 11.26 9.20 -1.70
C LEU A 217 12.46 8.25 -1.55
N ASP A 218 13.47 8.68 -0.83
CA ASP A 218 14.62 7.83 -0.54
C ASP A 218 14.32 6.97 0.68
N GLY A 219 14.29 5.64 0.48
CA GLY A 219 14.06 4.67 1.55
C GLY A 219 15.04 4.77 2.71
N SER A 220 16.21 5.40 2.51
CA SER A 220 17.19 5.65 3.59
C SER A 220 16.65 6.57 4.69
N PHE A 221 15.60 7.34 4.43
CA PHE A 221 14.93 8.19 5.42
C PHE A 221 13.74 7.51 6.12
N ASP A 222 13.42 6.29 5.73
CA ASP A 222 12.40 5.48 6.41
C ASP A 222 13.04 4.66 7.53
N ASN A 223 12.84 5.07 8.76
CA ASN A 223 13.39 4.39 9.93
C ASN A 223 12.88 2.95 10.06
N GLY A 224 11.66 2.67 9.62
CA GLY A 224 11.08 1.33 9.61
C GLY A 224 11.85 0.41 8.65
N ILE A 225 12.12 0.88 7.43
CA ILE A 225 12.89 0.10 6.44
C ILE A 225 14.33 -0.09 6.92
N VAL A 226 14.99 0.97 7.41
CA VAL A 226 16.38 0.86 7.91
C VAL A 226 16.48 -0.15 9.05
N ALA A 227 15.56 -0.12 10.00
CA ALA A 227 15.53 -1.07 11.11
C ALA A 227 15.18 -2.50 10.65
N HIS A 228 14.26 -2.64 9.69
CA HIS A 228 13.92 -3.93 9.07
C HIS A 228 15.16 -4.57 8.41
N GLU A 229 15.83 -3.84 7.55
CA GLU A 229 17.02 -4.33 6.85
C GLU A 229 18.15 -4.72 7.81
N TYR A 230 18.38 -3.91 8.84
CA TYR A 230 19.34 -4.25 9.88
C TYR A 230 18.92 -5.49 10.67
N GLY A 231 17.61 -5.69 10.85
CA GLY A 231 17.01 -6.87 11.44
C GLY A 231 17.39 -8.17 10.74
N HIS A 232 17.50 -8.16 9.41
CA HIS A 232 18.03 -9.32 8.66
C HIS A 232 19.47 -9.67 9.07
N GLY A 233 20.32 -8.66 9.23
CA GLY A 233 21.68 -8.87 9.73
C GLY A 233 21.70 -9.49 11.13
N ILE A 234 20.86 -8.97 12.03
CA ILE A 234 20.75 -9.49 13.40
C ILE A 234 20.26 -10.93 13.41
N SER A 235 19.12 -11.20 12.78
CA SER A 235 18.47 -12.51 12.83
C SER A 235 19.33 -13.61 12.17
N ASN A 236 19.94 -13.33 11.02
CA ASN A 236 20.85 -14.27 10.36
C ASN A 236 22.06 -14.61 11.23
N ARG A 237 22.66 -13.61 11.89
CA ARG A 237 23.84 -13.83 12.73
C ARG A 237 23.51 -14.54 14.04
N LEU A 238 22.38 -14.21 14.66
CA LEU A 238 21.97 -14.86 15.91
C LEU A 238 21.47 -16.29 15.70
N THR A 239 20.88 -16.59 14.54
CA THR A 239 20.36 -17.92 14.25
C THR A 239 21.43 -18.86 13.70
N GLY A 240 22.19 -18.42 12.71
CA GLY A 240 23.19 -19.25 12.00
C GLY A 240 24.62 -19.07 12.49
N GLY A 241 24.89 -18.07 13.31
CA GLY A 241 26.25 -17.73 13.77
C GLY A 241 27.09 -17.10 12.68
N ALA A 242 28.40 -17.13 12.92
CA ALA A 242 29.39 -16.43 12.09
C ALA A 242 29.49 -16.95 10.65
N SER A 243 29.18 -18.21 10.41
CA SER A 243 29.47 -18.88 9.13
C SER A 243 28.23 -19.27 8.34
N ASN A 244 27.11 -19.52 8.99
CA ASN A 244 25.88 -19.98 8.34
C ASN A 244 24.87 -18.84 8.24
N THR A 245 25.02 -18.01 7.24
CA THR A 245 24.21 -16.77 7.05
C THR A 245 22.95 -16.99 6.23
N SER A 246 22.70 -18.22 5.77
CA SER A 246 21.52 -18.60 4.98
C SER A 246 20.52 -19.48 5.75
N CYS A 247 20.67 -19.61 7.06
CA CYS A 247 19.85 -20.51 7.89
C CYS A 247 18.36 -20.11 7.94
N LEU A 248 18.02 -18.85 7.71
CA LEU A 248 16.66 -18.37 7.65
C LEU A 248 16.08 -18.36 6.22
N ASN A 249 16.83 -18.83 5.23
CA ASN A 249 16.34 -18.96 3.86
C ASN A 249 15.58 -20.29 3.70
N ASN A 250 14.34 -20.29 4.12
CA ASN A 250 13.43 -21.45 4.13
C ASN A 250 12.00 -20.99 3.81
N PRO A 251 11.07 -21.90 3.51
CA PRO A 251 9.69 -21.55 3.16
C PRO A 251 8.93 -20.77 4.23
N GLU A 252 9.25 -20.97 5.51
CA GLU A 252 8.57 -20.30 6.63
C GLU A 252 8.92 -18.82 6.78
N GLN A 253 10.03 -18.37 6.20
CA GLN A 253 10.45 -16.97 6.06
C GLN A 253 10.37 -16.13 7.34
N MET A 254 10.68 -16.72 8.48
CA MET A 254 10.67 -16.02 9.77
C MET A 254 11.63 -14.82 9.80
N GLY A 255 12.63 -14.78 8.92
CA GLY A 255 13.56 -13.67 8.76
C GLY A 255 12.88 -12.35 8.47
N GLU A 256 11.86 -12.35 7.61
CA GLU A 256 11.04 -11.17 7.31
C GLU A 256 10.25 -10.70 8.53
N GLY A 257 9.66 -11.65 9.27
CA GLY A 257 8.90 -11.34 10.48
C GLY A 257 9.78 -10.82 11.61
N TRP A 258 10.98 -11.38 11.81
CA TRP A 258 11.94 -10.84 12.76
C TRP A 258 12.33 -9.40 12.41
N SER A 259 12.55 -9.11 11.14
CA SER A 259 12.93 -7.79 10.66
C SER A 259 11.81 -6.76 10.88
N ASP A 260 10.57 -7.10 10.58
CA ASP A 260 9.42 -6.24 10.89
C ASP A 260 9.26 -6.00 12.39
N TRP A 261 9.41 -7.05 13.21
CA TRP A 261 9.34 -6.91 14.65
C TRP A 261 10.42 -5.98 15.19
N PHE A 262 11.67 -6.08 14.72
CA PHE A 262 12.72 -5.13 15.08
C PHE A 262 12.37 -3.70 14.67
N ALA A 263 11.82 -3.51 13.47
CA ALA A 263 11.40 -2.21 12.99
C ALA A 263 10.33 -1.60 13.92
N LEU A 264 9.34 -2.38 14.29
CA LEU A 264 8.26 -1.96 15.19
C LEU A 264 8.81 -1.59 16.58
N MET A 265 9.62 -2.46 17.17
CA MET A 265 10.16 -2.26 18.51
C MET A 265 11.10 -1.07 18.61
N LEU A 266 11.96 -0.86 17.62
CA LEU A 266 12.93 0.24 17.60
C LEU A 266 12.28 1.60 17.28
N THR A 267 11.07 1.61 16.77
CA THR A 267 10.34 2.84 16.41
C THR A 267 9.12 3.14 17.30
N ILE A 268 8.97 2.43 18.43
CA ILE A 268 7.96 2.75 19.46
C ILE A 268 8.17 4.18 19.97
N ARG A 269 7.09 4.93 20.09
CA ARG A 269 7.09 6.30 20.60
C ARG A 269 6.42 6.38 21.98
N PRO A 270 6.77 7.40 22.78
CA PRO A 270 6.06 7.65 24.01
C PRO A 270 4.56 7.83 23.75
N GLY A 271 3.74 7.04 24.47
CA GLY A 271 2.29 7.04 24.32
C GLY A 271 1.74 5.97 23.37
N ASP A 272 2.59 5.29 22.59
CA ASP A 272 2.14 4.12 21.83
C ASP A 272 1.69 3.00 22.78
N THR A 273 0.71 2.24 22.32
CA THR A 273 0.21 1.01 22.95
C THR A 273 0.23 -0.11 21.92
N GLY A 274 0.05 -1.35 22.36
CA GLY A 274 -0.06 -2.47 21.42
C GLY A 274 -1.19 -2.31 20.40
N ALA A 275 -2.27 -1.63 20.78
CA ALA A 275 -3.40 -1.35 19.90
C ALA A 275 -3.16 -0.19 18.93
N THR A 276 -2.12 0.63 19.15
CA THR A 276 -1.79 1.73 18.22
C THR A 276 -1.41 1.17 16.84
N PRO A 277 -2.13 1.53 15.76
CA PRO A 277 -1.84 1.00 14.43
C PRO A 277 -0.44 1.40 13.95
N ARG A 278 0.30 0.46 13.40
CA ARG A 278 1.66 0.67 12.92
C ARG A 278 1.88 0.00 11.57
N GLY A 279 2.30 0.76 10.56
CA GLY A 279 2.72 0.23 9.27
C GLY A 279 4.24 0.12 9.15
N ILE A 280 4.70 -0.63 8.17
CA ILE A 280 6.10 -0.70 7.74
C ILE A 280 6.28 0.10 6.46
N ALA A 281 7.36 0.86 6.34
CA ALA A 281 7.68 1.69 5.18
C ALA A 281 6.66 2.81 4.91
N THR A 282 6.04 3.34 5.94
CA THR A 282 5.00 4.38 5.79
C THR A 282 5.55 5.69 5.24
N PHE A 283 6.79 6.08 5.61
CA PHE A 283 7.42 7.25 5.00
C PHE A 283 7.71 7.00 3.51
N ALA A 284 8.27 5.85 3.17
CA ALA A 284 8.61 5.53 1.78
C ALA A 284 7.37 5.40 0.89
N SER A 285 6.22 4.97 1.44
CA SER A 285 4.93 4.96 0.75
C SER A 285 4.18 6.31 0.81
N GLY A 286 4.75 7.32 1.48
CA GLY A 286 4.15 8.65 1.59
C GLY A 286 2.95 8.71 2.52
N GLU A 287 2.90 7.82 3.48
CA GLU A 287 1.83 7.72 4.47
C GLU A 287 2.25 8.27 5.84
N ASN A 288 1.27 8.55 6.69
CA ASN A 288 1.52 8.80 8.09
C ASN A 288 2.01 7.52 8.80
N THR A 289 2.57 7.64 9.98
CA THR A 289 3.10 6.51 10.75
C THR A 289 2.04 5.47 11.18
N ASP A 290 0.78 5.84 11.16
CA ASP A 290 -0.39 5.00 11.37
C ASP A 290 -0.99 4.50 10.04
N GLY A 291 -0.33 4.74 8.91
CA GLY A 291 -0.70 4.19 7.62
C GLY A 291 -0.49 2.68 7.53
N VAL A 292 -1.00 2.07 6.46
CA VAL A 292 -0.84 0.63 6.21
C VAL A 292 0.60 0.29 5.83
N GLY A 293 1.25 1.17 5.06
CA GLY A 293 2.57 0.92 4.50
C GLY A 293 2.53 -0.18 3.43
N ILE A 294 3.50 -1.09 3.49
CA ILE A 294 3.71 -2.14 2.47
C ILE A 294 3.29 -3.53 2.93
N ARG A 295 2.60 -3.65 4.05
CA ARG A 295 2.09 -4.94 4.56
C ARG A 295 0.59 -5.07 4.31
N PRO A 296 0.02 -6.27 4.46
CA PRO A 296 -1.41 -6.50 4.24
C PRO A 296 -2.33 -5.60 5.07
N THR A 297 -1.99 -5.38 6.33
CA THR A 297 -2.64 -4.41 7.24
C THR A 297 -1.61 -3.81 8.20
N GLN A 298 -2.03 -2.88 9.05
CA GLN A 298 -1.19 -2.39 10.15
C GLN A 298 -0.98 -3.48 11.21
N TYR A 299 0.15 -3.43 11.88
CA TYR A 299 0.38 -4.17 13.12
C TYR A 299 -0.39 -3.52 14.26
N SER A 300 -1.15 -4.30 14.99
CA SER A 300 -1.95 -3.88 16.14
C SER A 300 -2.37 -5.10 16.95
N THR A 301 -2.46 -4.97 18.29
CA THR A 301 -3.10 -5.97 19.15
C THR A 301 -4.63 -5.86 19.13
N ASP A 302 -5.18 -4.83 18.49
CA ASP A 302 -6.63 -4.71 18.24
C ASP A 302 -7.01 -5.59 17.05
N PHE A 303 -7.76 -6.65 17.31
CA PHE A 303 -8.18 -7.62 16.31
C PHE A 303 -9.12 -7.03 15.23
N SER A 304 -9.70 -5.86 15.47
CA SER A 304 -10.47 -5.14 14.46
C SER A 304 -9.58 -4.45 13.41
N ILE A 305 -8.30 -4.24 13.73
CA ILE A 305 -7.29 -3.64 12.84
C ILE A 305 -6.45 -4.73 12.20
N ASN A 306 -5.94 -5.65 13.00
CA ASN A 306 -5.13 -6.77 12.54
C ASN A 306 -5.77 -8.08 12.99
N ASN A 307 -6.57 -8.68 12.14
CA ASN A 307 -7.26 -9.94 12.39
C ASN A 307 -6.51 -11.17 11.87
N VAL A 308 -5.24 -11.01 11.49
CA VAL A 308 -4.44 -12.13 11.00
C VAL A 308 -4.24 -13.16 12.11
N THR A 309 -4.35 -14.42 11.73
CA THR A 309 -4.08 -15.55 12.60
C THR A 309 -3.04 -16.47 11.97
N TYR A 310 -2.51 -17.40 12.77
CA TYR A 310 -1.62 -18.43 12.25
C TYR A 310 -2.22 -19.22 11.07
N GLY A 311 -3.55 -19.32 11.01
CA GLY A 311 -4.25 -19.95 9.89
C GLY A 311 -3.96 -19.34 8.52
N ALA A 312 -3.56 -18.08 8.47
CA ALA A 312 -3.21 -17.42 7.21
C ALA A 312 -1.93 -18.01 6.56
N THR A 313 -1.10 -18.74 7.31
CA THR A 313 0.06 -19.45 6.72
C THR A 313 -0.34 -20.59 5.78
N ASN A 314 -1.61 -20.98 5.76
CA ASN A 314 -2.17 -21.97 4.84
C ASN A 314 -3.12 -21.33 3.81
N ASP A 315 -3.02 -20.02 3.60
CA ASP A 315 -3.86 -19.32 2.61
C ASP A 315 -3.32 -19.52 1.20
N ASP A 316 -3.94 -20.44 0.47
CA ASP A 316 -3.61 -20.76 -0.93
C ASP A 316 -4.34 -19.84 -1.93
N THR A 317 -4.94 -18.75 -1.47
CA THR A 317 -5.60 -17.79 -2.36
C THR A 317 -4.59 -17.21 -3.35
N VAL A 318 -4.86 -17.41 -4.64
CA VAL A 318 -4.01 -16.88 -5.71
C VAL A 318 -4.14 -15.36 -5.75
N ILE A 319 -3.02 -14.66 -5.56
CA ILE A 319 -2.95 -13.20 -5.53
C ILE A 319 -2.24 -12.60 -6.74
N GLY A 320 -1.71 -13.44 -7.62
CA GLY A 320 -0.99 -13.00 -8.83
C GLY A 320 -0.32 -14.14 -9.57
N THR A 321 0.58 -13.80 -10.49
CA THR A 321 1.41 -14.75 -11.23
C THR A 321 2.86 -14.27 -11.30
N SER A 322 3.81 -15.21 -11.26
CA SER A 322 5.23 -14.94 -11.49
C SER A 322 5.80 -15.99 -12.44
N GLY A 323 6.44 -15.54 -13.51
CA GLY A 323 6.96 -16.45 -14.52
C GLY A 323 5.88 -17.33 -15.19
N GLY A 324 4.63 -16.86 -15.20
CA GLY A 324 3.48 -17.61 -15.74
C GLY A 324 2.90 -18.67 -14.79
N GLN A 325 3.40 -18.75 -13.54
CA GLN A 325 2.84 -19.63 -12.50
C GLN A 325 2.01 -18.82 -11.51
N PRO A 326 0.88 -19.36 -10.99
CA PRO A 326 0.14 -18.72 -9.92
C PRO A 326 1.02 -18.50 -8.69
N ILE A 327 0.83 -17.37 -8.01
CA ILE A 327 1.40 -17.08 -6.70
C ILE A 327 0.26 -17.00 -5.72
N SER A 328 0.30 -17.81 -4.67
CA SER A 328 -0.63 -17.76 -3.55
C SER A 328 -0.17 -16.76 -2.49
N TRP A 329 -1.06 -16.40 -1.59
CA TRP A 329 -0.75 -15.48 -0.49
C TRP A 329 0.41 -16.00 0.36
N ASN A 330 0.44 -17.29 0.65
CA ASN A 330 1.49 -17.96 1.42
C ASN A 330 2.81 -18.20 0.65
N ASP A 331 2.84 -17.96 -0.66
CA ASP A 331 4.10 -18.01 -1.42
C ASP A 331 4.92 -16.71 -1.26
N VAL A 332 4.30 -15.65 -0.72
CA VAL A 332 4.97 -14.36 -0.53
C VAL A 332 5.68 -14.33 0.83
N VAL A 333 7.00 -14.31 0.80
CA VAL A 333 7.84 -14.35 2.01
C VAL A 333 7.48 -13.30 3.06
N HIS A 334 7.09 -12.10 2.61
CA HIS A 334 6.70 -11.01 3.49
C HIS A 334 5.33 -11.26 4.15
N ASN A 335 4.42 -11.97 3.49
CA ASN A 335 3.11 -12.30 4.06
C ASN A 335 3.26 -13.32 5.20
N ILE A 336 4.08 -14.34 5.00
CA ILE A 336 4.39 -15.32 6.06
C ILE A 336 5.13 -14.64 7.21
N GLY A 337 6.11 -13.79 6.90
CA GLY A 337 6.80 -12.97 7.90
C GLY A 337 5.85 -12.06 8.67
N TYR A 338 4.85 -11.49 7.99
CA TYR A 338 3.83 -10.64 8.62
C TYR A 338 3.03 -11.38 9.70
N VAL A 339 2.64 -12.65 9.46
CA VAL A 339 1.96 -13.48 10.48
C VAL A 339 2.84 -13.66 11.71
N TRP A 340 4.12 -13.98 11.49
CA TRP A 340 5.09 -14.15 12.58
C TRP A 340 5.30 -12.86 13.37
N ALA A 341 5.51 -11.74 12.69
CA ALA A 341 5.69 -10.45 13.34
C ALA A 341 4.46 -10.01 14.14
N SER A 342 3.26 -10.30 13.65
CA SER A 342 2.01 -10.02 14.39
C SER A 342 1.96 -10.79 15.70
N ALA A 343 2.32 -12.07 15.69
CA ALA A 343 2.38 -12.87 16.93
C ALA A 343 3.45 -12.34 17.90
N LEU A 344 4.60 -11.90 17.40
CA LEU A 344 5.65 -11.29 18.23
C LEU A 344 5.23 -9.92 18.78
N TRP A 345 4.47 -9.14 18.01
CA TRP A 345 3.92 -7.86 18.46
C TRP A 345 2.95 -8.05 19.61
N ASP A 346 2.01 -8.98 19.50
CA ASP A 346 1.08 -9.31 20.56
C ASP A 346 1.82 -9.78 21.82
N LEU A 347 2.81 -10.65 21.66
CA LEU A 347 3.63 -11.14 22.78
C LEU A 347 4.37 -9.98 23.47
N SER A 348 4.92 -9.03 22.71
CA SER A 348 5.69 -7.91 23.26
C SER A 348 4.86 -6.99 24.16
N TRP A 349 3.56 -6.88 23.90
CA TRP A 349 2.64 -6.04 24.67
C TRP A 349 1.89 -6.82 25.77
N ALA A 350 2.01 -8.13 25.78
CA ALA A 350 1.46 -8.97 26.84
C ALA A 350 2.36 -9.04 28.08
N TYR A 351 3.64 -8.66 27.94
CA TYR A 351 4.65 -8.62 29.01
C TYR A 351 5.09 -7.21 29.34
#